data_24ef353c4731add7a341392ec449b5d1
#
_entry.id   24ef353c4731add7a341392ec449b5d1
#
_cell.length_a   1.000
_cell.length_b   1.000
_cell.length_c   1.000
_cell.angle_alpha   90.00
_cell.angle_beta   90.00
_cell.angle_gamma   90.00
#
_symmetry.space_group_name_H-M   'P 1'
#
loop_
_entity.id
_entity.type
_entity.pdbx_description
1 polymer ?
#
loop_
_entity_poly.entity_id
_entity_poly.type
_entity_poly.pdbx_seq_one_letter_code
_entity_poly.pdbx_strand_id
1 'polypeptide(L)'
;MIAKNHMVLVGSQEKPTLITNEGEAVAPPPRLVLELDVFLRLECYFRSTDKEFQVLGFVETHDNSFVVRDLVVPKHSSGAAYTEIDQNAFPALLDELEKAGKDIEKLRLQIHSHGDLPAYFSPEDVNTIRTAYACDWMISFVGNRACDWYARLDVFEPISLSIALPIFISLPAVTPGQEEEWMCELKSRMGRSFL
;
A
#
# COMPACT_ATOMS: atom_id res chain seq x y z
N MET A 1 1.05 -6.76 27.52
CA MET A 1 0.69 -5.48 26.88
C MET A 1 1.05 -5.61 25.40
N ILE A 2 0.07 -5.55 24.50
CA ILE A 2 0.33 -5.62 23.06
C ILE A 2 0.85 -4.24 22.66
N ALA A 3 2.07 -4.19 22.11
CA ALA A 3 2.65 -2.96 21.61
C ALA A 3 1.71 -2.40 20.51
N LYS A 4 1.26 -1.16 20.67
CA LYS A 4 0.42 -0.50 19.67
C LYS A 4 1.35 -0.03 18.55
N ASN A 5 1.20 -0.62 17.36
CA ASN A 5 1.84 -0.11 16.16
C ASN A 5 1.32 1.31 15.88
N HIS A 6 2.22 2.23 15.63
CA HIS A 6 1.88 3.56 15.19
C HIS A 6 1.68 3.55 13.68
N MET A 7 0.56 4.10 13.22
CA MET A 7 0.25 4.26 11.80
C MET A 7 0.27 5.74 11.44
N VAL A 8 0.92 6.08 10.33
CA VAL A 8 0.99 7.44 9.81
C VAL A 8 0.26 7.48 8.48
N LEU A 9 -0.65 8.43 8.32
CA LEU A 9 -1.37 8.67 7.07
C LEU A 9 -0.42 9.29 6.03
N VAL A 10 -0.41 8.74 4.83
CA VAL A 10 0.39 9.22 3.71
C VAL A 10 -0.52 9.79 2.63
N GLY A 11 -0.19 10.99 2.16
CA GLY A 11 -0.92 11.66 1.07
C GLY A 11 -2.10 12.51 1.53
N SER A 12 -2.65 13.25 0.58
CA SER A 12 -3.73 14.25 0.78
C SER A 12 -5.14 13.70 0.53
N GLN A 13 -5.36 12.42 0.75
CA GLN A 13 -6.69 11.83 0.51
C GLN A 13 -7.70 12.36 1.54
N GLU A 14 -8.83 12.86 1.05
CA GLU A 14 -9.97 13.20 1.91
C GLU A 14 -10.45 11.94 2.65
N LYS A 15 -10.65 12.06 3.95
CA LYS A 15 -11.16 10.95 4.77
C LYS A 15 -12.54 10.53 4.25
N PRO A 16 -12.75 9.28 3.86
CA PRO A 16 -14.08 8.81 3.52
C PRO A 16 -14.98 8.94 4.75
N THR A 17 -16.06 9.73 4.63
CA THR A 17 -17.04 9.89 5.70
C THR A 17 -18.18 8.89 5.43
N LEU A 18 -18.25 7.83 6.21
CA LEU A 18 -19.42 6.96 6.24
C LEU A 18 -20.48 7.62 7.12
N ILE A 19 -21.60 7.99 6.53
CA ILE A 19 -22.75 8.51 7.26
C ILE A 19 -23.68 7.34 7.56
N THR A 20 -23.88 7.03 8.84
CA THR A 20 -24.95 6.15 9.29
C THR A 20 -26.06 6.94 9.94
N ASN A 21 -27.29 6.54 9.71
CA ASN A 21 -28.48 7.25 10.19
C ASN A 21 -28.84 6.97 11.66
N GLU A 22 -28.15 6.07 12.35
CA GLU A 22 -28.47 5.72 13.75
C GLU A 22 -27.19 5.38 14.51
N GLY A 23 -26.75 6.23 15.38
CA GLY A 23 -25.81 6.14 16.52
C GLY A 23 -25.01 4.86 16.86
N GLU A 24 -24.93 3.88 15.99
CA GLU A 24 -24.11 2.69 16.15
C GLU A 24 -22.65 3.00 15.82
N ALA A 25 -21.75 2.40 16.56
CA ALA A 25 -20.30 2.51 16.31
C ALA A 25 -19.97 1.97 14.92
N VAL A 26 -19.81 2.86 13.95
CA VAL A 26 -19.44 2.51 12.57
C VAL A 26 -18.06 1.91 12.59
N ALA A 27 -17.90 0.74 11.99
CA ALA A 27 -16.57 0.19 11.74
C ALA A 27 -15.73 1.23 10.96
N PRO A 28 -14.46 1.43 11.33
CA PRO A 28 -13.62 2.38 10.62
C PRO A 28 -13.56 1.99 9.13
N PRO A 29 -13.47 2.97 8.22
CA PRO A 29 -13.38 2.69 6.79
C PRO A 29 -12.18 1.79 6.46
N PRO A 30 -12.27 0.98 5.40
CA PRO A 30 -11.16 0.16 4.96
C PRO A 30 -9.94 1.04 4.61
N ARG A 31 -8.74 0.51 4.84
CA ARG A 31 -7.48 1.24 4.65
C ARG A 31 -6.38 0.32 4.12
N LEU A 32 -5.46 0.89 3.34
CA LEU A 32 -4.22 0.23 2.94
C LEU A 32 -3.11 0.56 3.95
N VAL A 33 -2.42 -0.45 4.42
CA VAL A 33 -1.30 -0.29 5.35
C VAL A 33 -0.05 -0.87 4.70
N LEU A 34 0.97 -0.05 4.53
CA LEU A 34 2.28 -0.46 4.06
C LEU A 34 3.18 -0.72 5.26
N GLU A 35 3.86 -1.85 5.33
CA GLU A 35 4.97 -2.00 6.26
C GLU A 35 6.09 -1.03 5.90
N LEU A 36 6.93 -0.65 6.86
CA LEU A 36 7.94 0.38 6.66
C LEU A 36 8.92 0.05 5.54
N ASP A 37 9.36 -1.19 5.44
CA ASP A 37 10.27 -1.65 4.37
C ASP A 37 9.59 -1.65 3.01
N VAL A 38 8.30 -2.03 2.93
CA VAL A 38 7.47 -1.93 1.72
C VAL A 38 7.38 -0.48 1.27
N PHE A 39 7.08 0.44 2.19
CA PHE A 39 7.03 1.87 1.93
C PHE A 39 8.36 2.38 1.37
N LEU A 40 9.48 2.08 2.03
CA LEU A 40 10.81 2.52 1.62
C LEU A 40 11.21 1.97 0.23
N ARG A 41 10.86 0.71 -0.05
CA ARG A 41 11.08 0.10 -1.38
C ARG A 41 10.28 0.82 -2.46
N LEU A 42 9.00 1.12 -2.21
CA LEU A 42 8.15 1.85 -3.15
C LEU A 42 8.69 3.27 -3.40
N GLU A 43 9.05 4.01 -2.35
CA GLU A 43 9.69 5.32 -2.51
C GLU A 43 10.95 5.25 -3.41
N CYS A 44 11.79 4.23 -3.17
CA CYS A 44 12.97 4.01 -3.99
C CYS A 44 12.59 3.72 -5.45
N TYR A 45 11.59 2.87 -5.71
CA TYR A 45 11.16 2.53 -7.06
C TYR A 45 10.60 3.77 -7.80
N PHE A 46 9.70 4.52 -7.18
CA PHE A 46 9.12 5.73 -7.78
C PHE A 46 10.17 6.78 -8.13
N ARG A 47 11.21 6.93 -7.32
CA ARG A 47 12.29 7.90 -7.57
C ARG A 47 13.33 7.42 -8.59
N SER A 48 13.40 6.11 -8.85
CA SER A 48 14.48 5.52 -9.64
C SER A 48 14.37 5.73 -11.16
N THR A 49 13.17 6.02 -11.67
CA THR A 49 12.90 6.12 -13.11
C THR A 49 11.79 7.12 -13.42
N ASP A 50 11.88 7.75 -14.58
CA ASP A 50 10.82 8.59 -15.18
C ASP A 50 9.85 7.77 -16.05
N LYS A 51 10.16 6.49 -16.28
CA LYS A 51 9.29 5.58 -17.02
C LYS A 51 8.25 4.94 -16.11
N GLU A 52 7.15 4.55 -16.71
CA GLU A 52 6.17 3.75 -16.00
C GLU A 52 6.72 2.35 -15.67
N PHE A 53 6.35 1.84 -14.51
CA PHE A 53 6.69 0.49 -14.08
C PHE A 53 5.52 -0.19 -13.38
N GLN A 54 5.58 -1.51 -13.26
CA GLN A 54 4.63 -2.30 -12.50
C GLN A 54 5.30 -3.09 -11.38
N VAL A 55 4.60 -3.15 -10.25
CA VAL A 55 4.95 -3.94 -9.08
C VAL A 55 3.69 -4.63 -8.56
N LEU A 56 3.83 -5.84 -8.08
CA LEU A 56 2.76 -6.56 -7.41
C LEU A 56 3.07 -6.67 -5.92
N GLY A 57 2.03 -6.80 -5.10
CA GLY A 57 2.20 -6.89 -3.64
C GLY A 57 1.36 -7.98 -3.01
N PHE A 58 1.94 -8.60 -1.99
CA PHE A 58 1.27 -9.56 -1.13
C PHE A 58 0.49 -8.83 -0.04
N VAL A 59 -0.80 -9.11 0.04
CA VAL A 59 -1.73 -8.43 0.94
C VAL A 59 -2.30 -9.42 1.95
N GLU A 60 -2.27 -9.06 3.21
CA GLU A 60 -3.02 -9.71 4.28
C GLU A 60 -4.18 -8.83 4.72
N THR A 61 -5.34 -9.45 4.91
CA THR A 61 -6.51 -8.75 5.47
C THR A 61 -6.53 -8.92 6.98
N HIS A 62 -6.67 -7.83 7.71
CA HIS A 62 -6.81 -7.84 9.15
C HIS A 62 -7.80 -6.75 9.57
N ASP A 63 -8.92 -7.16 10.15
CA ASP A 63 -10.06 -6.28 10.42
C ASP A 63 -10.44 -5.48 9.17
N ASN A 64 -10.45 -4.15 9.26
CA ASN A 64 -10.70 -3.25 8.14
C ASN A 64 -9.40 -2.75 7.47
N SER A 65 -8.32 -3.50 7.56
CA SER A 65 -7.02 -3.13 7.00
C SER A 65 -6.52 -4.16 5.99
N PHE A 66 -5.99 -3.67 4.90
CA PHE A 66 -5.24 -4.43 3.90
C PHE A 66 -3.75 -4.14 4.13
N VAL A 67 -3.01 -5.11 4.66
CA VAL A 67 -1.61 -4.94 5.05
C VAL A 67 -0.71 -5.50 3.97
N VAL A 68 0.11 -4.65 3.35
CA VAL A 68 1.09 -5.07 2.35
C VAL A 68 2.34 -5.56 3.04
N ARG A 69 2.65 -6.85 2.86
CA ARG A 69 3.76 -7.55 3.53
C ARG A 69 5.02 -7.65 2.69
N ASP A 70 4.88 -7.74 1.39
CA ASP A 70 6.01 -7.88 0.49
C ASP A 70 5.64 -7.42 -0.92
N LEU A 71 6.65 -7.14 -1.73
CA LEU A 71 6.54 -6.71 -3.11
C LEU A 71 7.31 -7.64 -4.03
N VAL A 72 6.80 -7.82 -5.23
CA VAL A 72 7.47 -8.50 -6.32
C VAL A 72 7.40 -7.65 -7.58
N VAL A 73 8.52 -7.55 -8.30
CA VAL A 73 8.59 -6.84 -9.57
C VAL A 73 8.50 -7.88 -10.68
N PRO A 74 7.37 -7.98 -11.42
CA PRO A 74 7.27 -8.86 -12.57
C PRO A 74 8.14 -8.33 -13.71
N LYS A 75 8.54 -9.20 -14.62
CA LYS A 75 9.13 -8.75 -15.88
C LYS A 75 8.08 -7.99 -16.67
N HIS A 76 8.41 -6.78 -17.10
CA HIS A 76 7.50 -5.90 -17.83
C HIS A 76 8.23 -5.03 -18.84
N SER A 77 7.54 -4.58 -19.86
CA SER A 77 7.98 -3.50 -20.74
C SER A 77 7.53 -2.16 -20.18
N SER A 78 8.33 -1.11 -20.41
CA SER A 78 8.11 0.23 -19.83
C SER A 78 8.34 1.31 -20.87
N GLY A 79 7.51 2.33 -20.87
CA GLY A 79 7.65 3.56 -21.65
C GLY A 79 7.34 4.79 -20.81
N ALA A 80 7.26 5.93 -21.46
CA ALA A 80 6.96 7.21 -20.80
C ALA A 80 5.48 7.32 -20.36
N ALA A 81 4.60 6.52 -20.97
CA ALA A 81 3.15 6.55 -20.73
C ALA A 81 2.50 5.17 -20.93
N TYR A 82 3.23 4.10 -20.72
CA TYR A 82 2.70 2.75 -20.71
C TYR A 82 3.61 1.80 -19.95
N THR A 83 3.00 0.76 -19.37
CA THR A 83 3.70 -0.39 -18.82
C THR A 83 2.85 -1.65 -19.02
N GLU A 84 3.50 -2.76 -19.36
CA GLU A 84 2.81 -4.04 -19.62
C GLU A 84 3.64 -5.21 -19.10
N ILE A 85 3.02 -6.06 -18.27
CA ILE A 85 3.65 -7.28 -17.75
C ILE A 85 3.89 -8.28 -18.90
N ASP A 86 5.07 -8.86 -18.97
CA ASP A 86 5.41 -9.93 -19.91
C ASP A 86 4.60 -11.19 -19.57
N GLN A 87 3.50 -11.37 -20.33
CA GLN A 87 2.57 -12.50 -20.13
C GLN A 87 3.22 -13.87 -20.34
N ASN A 88 4.32 -13.94 -21.07
CA ASN A 88 5.07 -15.21 -21.26
C ASN A 88 5.97 -15.54 -20.07
N ALA A 89 6.46 -14.51 -19.38
CA ALA A 89 7.31 -14.68 -18.20
C ALA A 89 6.50 -14.76 -16.88
N PHE A 90 5.27 -14.28 -16.86
CA PHE A 90 4.48 -14.20 -15.65
C PHE A 90 4.17 -15.57 -14.99
N PRO A 91 3.79 -16.65 -15.74
CA PRO A 91 3.59 -17.96 -15.14
C PRO A 91 4.84 -18.51 -14.44
N ALA A 92 6.01 -18.30 -15.02
CA ALA A 92 7.27 -18.75 -14.41
C ALA A 92 7.57 -18.00 -13.09
N LEU A 93 7.22 -16.71 -13.02
CA LEU A 93 7.31 -15.94 -11.77
C LEU A 93 6.39 -16.51 -10.70
N LEU A 94 5.14 -16.85 -11.02
CA LEU A 94 4.21 -17.45 -10.06
C LEU A 94 4.74 -18.80 -9.53
N ASP A 95 5.26 -19.65 -10.41
CA ASP A 95 5.90 -20.93 -10.04
C ASP A 95 7.09 -20.72 -9.09
N GLU A 96 7.91 -19.69 -9.33
CA GLU A 96 9.05 -19.36 -8.46
C GLU A 96 8.58 -18.90 -7.08
N LEU A 97 7.53 -18.08 -7.01
CA LEU A 97 6.95 -17.60 -5.76
C LEU A 97 6.34 -18.75 -4.95
N GLU A 98 5.60 -19.66 -5.58
CA GLU A 98 5.06 -20.84 -4.92
C GLU A 98 6.17 -21.77 -4.39
N LYS A 99 7.22 -22.04 -5.18
CA LYS A 99 8.41 -22.81 -4.74
C LYS A 99 9.14 -22.15 -3.58
N ALA A 100 9.11 -20.81 -3.49
CA ALA A 100 9.63 -20.05 -2.36
C ALA A 100 8.68 -20.03 -1.14
N GLY A 101 7.55 -20.75 -1.20
CA GLY A 101 6.57 -20.84 -0.12
C GLY A 101 5.67 -19.62 0.02
N LYS A 102 5.58 -18.76 -1.01
CA LYS A 102 4.67 -17.63 -1.03
C LYS A 102 3.27 -18.10 -1.42
N ASP A 103 2.28 -17.58 -0.72
CA ASP A 103 0.88 -17.79 -1.02
C ASP A 103 0.45 -16.82 -2.14
N ILE A 104 0.36 -17.31 -3.37
CA ILE A 104 0.03 -16.50 -4.55
C ILE A 104 -1.41 -15.94 -4.51
N GLU A 105 -2.32 -16.54 -3.72
CA GLU A 105 -3.65 -16.00 -3.53
C GLU A 105 -3.65 -14.65 -2.79
N LYS A 106 -2.57 -14.37 -2.06
CA LYS A 106 -2.33 -13.08 -1.42
C LYS A 106 -1.74 -12.01 -2.34
N LEU A 107 -1.44 -12.35 -3.59
CA LEU A 107 -0.95 -11.38 -4.59
C LEU A 107 -2.12 -10.51 -5.08
N ARG A 108 -2.57 -9.59 -4.21
CA ARG A 108 -3.81 -8.82 -4.32
C ARG A 108 -3.59 -7.31 -4.45
N LEU A 109 -2.35 -6.88 -4.68
CA LEU A 109 -2.03 -5.47 -4.94
C LEU A 109 -1.31 -5.36 -6.28
N GLN A 110 -1.83 -4.51 -7.15
CA GLN A 110 -1.13 -4.06 -8.35
C GLN A 110 -0.76 -2.59 -8.21
N ILE A 111 0.46 -2.24 -8.55
CA ILE A 111 1.02 -0.90 -8.49
C ILE A 111 1.54 -0.55 -9.88
N HIS A 112 1.20 0.64 -10.38
CA HIS A 112 1.88 1.21 -11.52
C HIS A 112 2.30 2.65 -11.25
N SER A 113 3.34 3.10 -11.93
CA SER A 113 3.81 4.47 -11.81
C SER A 113 3.37 5.29 -13.03
N HIS A 114 3.21 6.59 -12.82
CA HIS A 114 2.96 7.58 -13.85
C HIS A 114 4.19 8.45 -14.16
N GLY A 115 5.40 7.98 -13.76
CA GLY A 115 6.61 8.79 -13.93
C GLY A 115 6.48 10.17 -13.32
N ASP A 116 6.53 11.22 -14.15
CA ASP A 116 6.37 12.62 -13.71
C ASP A 116 4.91 13.14 -13.83
N LEU A 117 3.97 12.32 -14.32
CA LEU A 117 2.57 12.71 -14.44
C LEU A 117 1.84 12.61 -13.09
N PRO A 118 0.69 13.28 -12.92
CA PRO A 118 -0.10 13.17 -11.69
C PRO A 118 -0.56 11.74 -11.41
N ALA A 119 -0.63 11.37 -10.13
CA ALA A 119 -1.11 10.07 -9.68
C ALA A 119 -2.65 10.05 -9.69
N TYR A 120 -3.24 9.43 -10.69
CA TYR A 120 -4.68 9.17 -10.83
C TYR A 120 -4.92 7.95 -11.71
N PHE A 121 -6.05 7.31 -11.62
CA PHE A 121 -6.40 6.23 -12.55
C PHE A 121 -7.00 6.81 -13.82
N SER A 122 -6.32 6.65 -14.95
CA SER A 122 -6.84 7.00 -16.26
C SER A 122 -8.00 6.09 -16.67
N PRO A 123 -8.84 6.46 -17.66
CA PRO A 123 -9.86 5.54 -18.19
C PRO A 123 -9.28 4.22 -18.70
N GLU A 124 -8.06 4.22 -19.21
CA GLU A 124 -7.35 3.04 -19.69
C GLU A 124 -6.95 2.13 -18.53
N ASP A 125 -6.41 2.69 -17.43
CA ASP A 125 -6.11 1.94 -16.20
C ASP A 125 -7.38 1.30 -15.65
N VAL A 126 -8.49 2.06 -15.58
CA VAL A 126 -9.77 1.53 -15.09
C VAL A 126 -10.27 0.38 -15.94
N ASN A 127 -10.12 0.47 -17.25
CA ASN A 127 -10.50 -0.62 -18.16
C ASN A 127 -9.60 -1.85 -17.96
N THR A 128 -8.29 -1.66 -17.87
CA THR A 128 -7.32 -2.73 -17.62
C THR A 128 -7.61 -3.43 -16.29
N ILE A 129 -7.84 -2.68 -15.23
CA ILE A 129 -8.16 -3.22 -13.90
C ILE A 129 -9.43 -4.10 -13.96
N ARG A 130 -10.44 -3.69 -14.72
CA ARG A 130 -11.70 -4.46 -14.83
C ARG A 130 -11.58 -5.73 -15.67
N THR A 131 -10.61 -5.82 -16.57
CA THR A 131 -10.53 -6.89 -17.56
C THR A 131 -9.35 -7.83 -17.35
N ALA A 132 -8.31 -7.40 -16.65
CA ALA A 132 -7.06 -8.15 -16.51
C ALA A 132 -7.05 -9.16 -15.35
N TYR A 133 -7.92 -8.99 -14.35
CA TYR A 133 -7.86 -9.80 -13.13
C TYR A 133 -9.05 -10.75 -13.03
N ALA A 134 -8.76 -12.06 -13.00
CA ALA A 134 -9.74 -13.12 -12.78
C ALA A 134 -9.82 -13.44 -11.26
N CYS A 135 -10.21 -12.47 -10.45
CA CYS A 135 -10.33 -12.62 -9.00
C CYS A 135 -11.54 -11.83 -8.49
N ASP A 136 -11.93 -12.07 -7.25
CA ASP A 136 -13.06 -11.43 -6.59
C ASP A 136 -12.78 -9.96 -6.20
N TRP A 137 -11.53 -9.64 -5.85
CA TRP A 137 -11.09 -8.28 -5.54
C TRP A 137 -9.60 -8.09 -5.77
N MET A 138 -9.19 -6.85 -5.98
CA MET A 138 -7.81 -6.40 -6.12
C MET A 138 -7.65 -5.00 -5.51
N ILE A 139 -6.48 -4.69 -5.00
CA ILE A 139 -6.10 -3.32 -4.68
C ILE A 139 -5.32 -2.76 -5.85
N SER A 140 -5.76 -1.62 -6.34
CA SER A 140 -5.08 -0.85 -7.38
C SER A 140 -4.39 0.35 -6.74
N PHE A 141 -3.13 0.54 -7.07
CA PHE A 141 -2.30 1.61 -6.55
C PHE A 141 -1.60 2.32 -7.71
N VAL A 142 -1.66 3.63 -7.73
CA VAL A 142 -0.93 4.47 -8.69
C VAL A 142 -0.11 5.50 -7.94
N GLY A 143 1.09 5.77 -8.44
CA GLY A 143 1.96 6.78 -7.87
C GLY A 143 2.83 7.46 -8.90
N ASN A 144 3.54 8.51 -8.47
CA ASN A 144 4.47 9.25 -9.30
C ASN A 144 5.81 9.52 -8.58
N ARG A 145 6.77 10.14 -9.28
CA ARG A 145 8.09 10.47 -8.71
C ARG A 145 8.06 11.52 -7.60
N ALA A 146 7.00 12.34 -7.54
CA ALA A 146 6.77 13.26 -6.43
C ALA A 146 6.25 12.56 -5.16
N CYS A 147 6.05 11.23 -5.22
CA CYS A 147 5.43 10.43 -4.16
C CYS A 147 4.00 10.87 -3.84
N ASP A 148 3.28 11.38 -4.85
CA ASP A 148 1.82 11.45 -4.79
C ASP A 148 1.28 10.05 -5.06
N TRP A 149 0.48 9.53 -4.15
CA TRP A 149 -0.01 8.15 -4.19
C TRP A 149 -1.51 8.11 -4.04
N TYR A 150 -2.14 7.24 -4.82
CA TYR A 150 -3.56 6.98 -4.73
C TYR A 150 -3.81 5.48 -4.76
N ALA A 151 -4.65 4.97 -3.85
CA ALA A 151 -5.02 3.57 -3.80
C ALA A 151 -6.53 3.40 -3.71
N ARG A 152 -7.03 2.29 -4.29
CA ARG A 152 -8.43 1.90 -4.18
C ARG A 152 -8.56 0.39 -4.11
N LEU A 153 -9.61 -0.08 -3.46
CA LEU A 153 -10.08 -1.45 -3.51
C LEU A 153 -11.06 -1.56 -4.69
N ASP A 154 -10.78 -2.46 -5.59
CA ASP A 154 -11.70 -2.86 -6.67
C ASP A 154 -12.28 -4.24 -6.31
N VAL A 155 -13.58 -4.32 -6.10
CA VAL A 155 -14.34 -5.56 -5.93
C VAL A 155 -15.00 -5.86 -7.27
N PHE A 156 -14.83 -7.08 -7.77
CA PHE A 156 -15.35 -7.50 -9.07
C PHE A 156 -16.58 -8.40 -8.91
N GLU A 157 -16.62 -9.17 -7.84
CA GLU A 157 -17.66 -10.15 -7.56
C GLU A 157 -18.15 -10.04 -6.10
N PRO A 158 -19.43 -10.22 -5.80
CA PRO A 158 -20.57 -10.40 -6.74
C PRO A 158 -21.11 -9.08 -7.30
N ILE A 159 -20.58 -7.94 -6.88
CA ILE A 159 -20.98 -6.59 -7.29
C ILE A 159 -19.73 -5.79 -7.62
N SER A 160 -19.69 -5.18 -8.81
CA SER A 160 -18.57 -4.31 -9.18
C SER A 160 -18.63 -3.01 -8.38
N LEU A 161 -17.60 -2.77 -7.57
CA LEU A 161 -17.48 -1.63 -6.67
C LEU A 161 -16.02 -1.18 -6.58
N SER A 162 -15.78 0.13 -6.53
CA SER A 162 -14.46 0.70 -6.27
C SER A 162 -14.54 1.65 -5.08
N ILE A 163 -13.62 1.48 -4.11
CA ILE A 163 -13.56 2.27 -2.87
C ILE A 163 -12.15 2.84 -2.74
N ALA A 164 -12.03 4.17 -2.60
CA ALA A 164 -10.75 4.81 -2.27
C ALA A 164 -10.24 4.32 -0.90
N LEU A 165 -8.96 3.96 -0.84
CA LEU A 165 -8.30 3.51 0.38
C LEU A 165 -7.31 4.57 0.87
N PRO A 166 -7.48 5.12 2.08
CA PRO A 166 -6.43 5.91 2.70
C PRO A 166 -5.19 5.02 2.96
N ILE A 167 -4.02 5.56 2.66
CA ILE A 167 -2.74 4.85 2.76
C ILE A 167 -2.07 5.21 4.07
N PHE A 168 -1.69 4.19 4.84
CA PHE A 168 -0.96 4.33 6.10
C PHE A 168 0.36 3.58 6.05
N ILE A 169 1.35 4.06 6.80
CA ILE A 169 2.59 3.34 7.05
C ILE A 169 2.51 2.76 8.47
N SER A 170 2.81 1.47 8.58
CA SER A 170 3.00 0.82 9.87
C SER A 170 4.43 1.04 10.34
N LEU A 171 4.59 1.82 11.40
CA LEU A 171 5.88 2.00 12.04
C LEU A 171 6.12 0.88 13.06
N PRO A 172 7.36 0.42 13.21
CA PRO A 172 7.69 -0.55 14.24
C PRO A 172 7.37 0.03 15.63
N ALA A 173 6.83 -0.82 16.49
CA ALA A 173 6.55 -0.43 17.86
C ALA A 173 7.85 -0.16 18.62
N VAL A 174 7.88 0.93 19.38
CA VAL A 174 8.96 1.17 20.33
C VAL A 174 8.87 0.13 21.46
N THR A 175 9.96 -0.56 21.73
CA THR A 175 10.00 -1.51 22.84
C THR A 175 10.01 -0.78 24.18
N PRO A 176 9.45 -1.35 25.26
CA PRO A 176 9.49 -0.73 26.58
C PRO A 176 10.90 -0.36 27.05
N GLY A 177 11.91 -1.16 26.68
CA GLY A 177 13.31 -0.87 26.99
C GLY A 177 13.86 0.35 26.25
N GLN A 178 13.53 0.51 24.96
CA GLN A 178 13.89 1.69 24.19
C GLN A 178 13.19 2.96 24.72
N GLU A 179 11.90 2.84 25.06
CA GLU A 179 11.16 3.95 25.65
C GLU A 179 11.78 4.41 26.96
N GLU A 180 12.13 3.47 27.85
CA GLU A 180 12.77 3.77 29.13
C GLU A 180 14.15 4.42 28.92
N GLU A 181 14.97 3.89 28.01
CA GLU A 181 16.28 4.46 27.65
C GLU A 181 16.15 5.91 27.20
N TRP A 182 15.28 6.19 26.23
CA TRP A 182 15.07 7.54 25.70
C TRP A 182 14.49 8.50 26.73
N MET A 183 13.58 8.01 27.58
CA MET A 183 13.04 8.80 28.71
C MET A 183 14.13 9.14 29.74
N CYS A 184 15.04 8.21 30.05
CA CYS A 184 16.15 8.45 30.92
C CYS A 184 17.16 9.43 30.33
N GLU A 185 17.49 9.29 29.04
CA GLU A 185 18.33 10.23 28.32
C GLU A 185 17.77 11.65 28.39
N LEU A 186 16.49 11.82 28.01
CA LEU A 186 15.83 13.12 28.05
C LEU A 186 15.89 13.73 29.46
N LYS A 187 15.47 12.98 30.48
CA LYS A 187 15.45 13.46 31.86
C LYS A 187 16.85 13.84 32.37
N SER A 188 17.88 13.10 31.96
CA SER A 188 19.27 13.40 32.37
C SER A 188 19.81 14.72 31.79
N ARG A 189 19.23 15.19 30.67
CA ARG A 189 19.61 16.41 29.95
C ARG A 189 18.69 17.60 30.25
N MET A 190 17.53 17.36 30.84
CA MET A 190 16.64 18.43 31.26
C MET A 190 17.24 19.15 32.48
N GLY A 191 17.59 20.44 32.34
CA GLY A 191 17.99 21.29 33.46
C GLY A 191 16.85 21.42 34.49
N ARG A 192 17.23 21.67 35.77
CA ARG A 192 16.24 21.99 36.80
C ARG A 192 15.47 23.24 36.39
N SER A 193 14.15 23.13 36.23
CA SER A 193 13.27 24.31 36.14
C SER A 193 13.42 25.10 37.44
N PHE A 194 13.98 26.30 37.36
CA PHE A 194 13.88 27.25 38.46
C PHE A 194 12.46 27.80 38.44
N LEU A 195 11.66 27.40 39.42
CA LEU A 195 10.41 28.10 39.78
C LEU A 195 10.75 29.40 40.45
#